data_c083e2c7b0763444d67460f1291bc099
#
_entry.id   c083e2c7b0763444d67460f1291bc099
#
_cell.length_a   1.000
_cell.length_b   1.000
_cell.length_c   1.000
_cell.angle_alpha   90.00
_cell.angle_beta   90.00
_cell.angle_gamma   90.00
#
_symmetry.space_group_name_H-M   'P 1'
#
loop_
_entity.id
_entity.type
_entity.pdbx_description
1 polymer ?
#
loop_
_entity_poly.entity_id
_entity_poly.type
_entity_poly.pdbx_seq_one_letter_code
_entity_poly.pdbx_strand_id
1 'polypeptide(L)'
;VFFLEYTFPKKLNYKYSAGVVENMIVPVVKLTDSNNNYGLGEITHGQFTHEPIIGLIKHFSELLKNSDSENINQAWEKMYGSSVFWNREGIGVGVMGGINIAMYDLLGKKMKVPVYKLLGGIQKEQIRIYASNGLFDNSQQLLEDAQRAYSIGFRVYKMRVIDPNKVISLVNSFNKKFKNKMQLIVDAVQGSAANPWATKVSINLAKKLEKEEIVFLEEPFRVENLKGYKDIKKFTTLNIAGAESIPTARAFKNYLEEDVLDILQFDIATSGFTEGRRICDLAYIHNKPVAIHSWGSAISIMAGIHFGLTVPNVAFTEYCFMDHPINKELFENKKINISNGYTTKPNCHGLGVKFNDMLSKKFPYKEKINTMISTSNSDIKLK
;
A
#
# COMPACT_ATOMS: atom_id res chain seq x y z
N VAL A 1 1.80 16.46 12.13
CA VAL A 1 2.38 15.30 11.47
C VAL A 1 3.72 14.95 12.11
N PHE A 2 4.02 13.68 12.20
CA PHE A 2 5.28 13.14 12.71
C PHE A 2 5.91 12.26 11.63
N PHE A 3 7.21 12.37 11.46
CA PHE A 3 7.97 11.46 10.60
C PHE A 3 8.83 10.59 11.52
N LEU A 4 8.65 9.27 11.42
CA LEU A 4 9.45 8.29 12.13
C LEU A 4 10.39 7.62 11.14
N GLU A 5 11.67 7.48 11.47
CA GLU A 5 12.65 6.86 10.56
C GLU A 5 13.36 5.69 11.24
N TYR A 6 13.49 4.59 10.52
CA TYR A 6 14.30 3.45 10.89
C TYR A 6 15.24 3.07 9.76
N THR A 7 16.54 3.07 10.02
CA THR A 7 17.57 2.66 9.05
C THR A 7 17.77 1.15 9.15
N PHE A 8 17.62 0.44 8.04
CA PHE A 8 17.81 -1.00 7.96
C PHE A 8 19.29 -1.37 8.12
N PRO A 9 19.60 -2.50 8.79
CA PRO A 9 20.95 -3.04 8.80
C PRO A 9 21.43 -3.33 7.36
N LYS A 10 22.61 -2.85 7.00
CA LYS A 10 23.21 -3.02 5.64
C LYS A 10 23.22 -4.47 5.15
N LYS A 11 23.31 -5.46 6.04
CA LYS A 11 23.27 -6.88 5.71
C LYS A 11 21.96 -7.34 5.06
N LEU A 12 20.83 -6.63 5.29
CA LEU A 12 19.55 -6.97 4.69
C LEU A 12 19.51 -6.63 3.20
N ASN A 13 20.19 -5.55 2.78
CA ASN A 13 20.42 -5.16 1.39
C ASN A 13 19.15 -5.25 0.54
N TYR A 14 18.05 -4.64 1.03
CA TYR A 14 16.78 -4.62 0.32
C TYR A 14 16.90 -3.89 -1.01
N LYS A 15 16.58 -4.57 -2.11
CA LYS A 15 16.70 -4.05 -3.48
C LYS A 15 15.40 -4.22 -4.23
N TYR A 16 15.16 -3.32 -5.16
CA TYR A 16 14.11 -3.43 -6.16
C TYR A 16 14.57 -2.75 -7.45
N SER A 17 13.78 -2.81 -8.54
CA SER A 17 14.21 -2.37 -9.87
C SER A 17 14.62 -0.89 -9.94
N ALA A 18 14.12 -0.04 -9.06
CA ALA A 18 14.43 1.39 -9.03
C ALA A 18 15.54 1.80 -8.05
N GLY A 19 16.06 0.89 -7.20
CA GLY A 19 17.14 1.20 -6.27
C GLY A 19 17.22 0.34 -5.01
N VAL A 20 17.78 0.90 -3.93
CA VAL A 20 17.97 0.26 -2.63
C VAL A 20 17.08 0.93 -1.60
N VAL A 21 16.42 0.13 -0.76
CA VAL A 21 15.64 0.62 0.39
C VAL A 21 16.53 0.62 1.62
N GLU A 22 17.02 1.79 2.00
CA GLU A 22 17.92 1.94 3.16
C GLU A 22 17.16 2.23 4.46
N ASN A 23 16.03 2.94 4.37
CA ASN A 23 15.27 3.39 5.52
C ASN A 23 13.80 3.06 5.37
N MET A 24 13.10 2.86 6.49
CA MET A 24 11.65 2.94 6.57
C MET A 24 11.27 4.28 7.17
N ILE A 25 10.52 5.08 6.42
CA ILE A 25 9.98 6.36 6.89
C ILE A 25 8.48 6.19 7.05
N VAL A 26 7.96 6.53 8.23
CA VAL A 26 6.53 6.43 8.55
C VAL A 26 5.99 7.82 8.86
N PRO A 27 5.26 8.44 7.93
CA PRO A 27 4.65 9.75 8.14
C PRO A 27 3.29 9.59 8.80
N VAL A 28 3.22 9.88 10.10
CA VAL A 28 2.02 9.73 10.93
C VAL A 28 1.26 11.04 11.03
N VAL A 29 0.00 11.04 10.64
CA VAL A 29 -0.96 12.10 10.95
C VAL A 29 -1.59 11.78 12.31
N LYS A 30 -1.52 12.71 13.25
CA LYS A 30 -2.25 12.66 14.51
C LYS A 30 -3.27 13.81 14.50
N LEU A 31 -4.52 13.45 14.35
CA LEU A 31 -5.65 14.40 14.44
C LEU A 31 -6.17 14.43 15.87
N THR A 32 -6.30 15.61 16.46
CA THR A 32 -6.74 15.76 17.86
C THR A 32 -7.99 16.64 17.91
N ASP A 33 -9.01 16.23 18.65
CA ASP A 33 -10.20 17.04 18.92
C ASP A 33 -10.01 17.96 20.13
N SER A 34 -11.01 18.80 20.41
CA SER A 34 -11.00 19.74 21.54
C SER A 34 -10.95 19.07 22.91
N ASN A 35 -11.27 17.78 23.00
CA ASN A 35 -11.24 16.99 24.24
C ASN A 35 -9.97 16.15 24.38
N ASN A 36 -8.95 16.41 23.56
CA ASN A 36 -7.69 15.66 23.48
C ASN A 36 -7.82 14.18 23.07
N ASN A 37 -8.97 13.76 22.53
CA ASN A 37 -9.01 12.46 21.84
C ASN A 37 -8.24 12.57 20.54
N TYR A 38 -7.60 11.47 20.12
CA TYR A 38 -6.83 11.49 18.89
C TYR A 38 -7.10 10.27 18.01
N GLY A 39 -6.97 10.51 16.71
CA GLY A 39 -6.95 9.48 15.70
C GLY A 39 -5.66 9.55 14.88
N LEU A 40 -5.28 8.43 14.28
CA LEU A 40 -4.05 8.25 13.54
C LEU A 40 -4.33 7.90 12.08
N GLY A 41 -3.55 8.51 11.19
CA GLY A 41 -3.49 8.17 9.78
C GLY A 41 -2.05 8.10 9.32
N GLU A 42 -1.83 7.59 8.12
CA GLU A 42 -0.51 7.53 7.48
C GLU A 42 -0.60 8.16 6.09
N ILE A 43 0.47 8.83 5.66
CA ILE A 43 0.56 9.45 4.33
C ILE A 43 1.65 8.74 3.54
N THR A 44 1.29 7.81 2.66
CA THR A 44 2.26 7.01 1.87
C THR A 44 3.30 7.88 1.16
N HIS A 45 2.89 8.98 0.53
CA HIS A 45 3.82 9.88 -0.18
C HIS A 45 4.90 10.52 0.71
N GLY A 46 4.63 10.67 2.01
CA GLY A 46 5.61 11.19 2.96
C GLY A 46 6.79 10.26 3.21
N GLN A 47 6.75 9.03 2.72
CA GLN A 47 7.91 8.13 2.68
C GLN A 47 8.98 8.64 1.70
N PHE A 48 8.57 9.42 0.70
CA PHE A 48 9.43 9.89 -0.40
C PHE A 48 9.73 11.38 -0.33
N THR A 49 8.84 12.17 0.27
CA THR A 49 9.01 13.63 0.39
C THR A 49 8.26 14.14 1.62
N HIS A 50 8.80 15.12 2.33
CA HIS A 50 8.22 15.59 3.59
C HIS A 50 7.80 17.07 3.57
N GLU A 51 8.59 17.98 2.99
CA GLU A 51 8.24 19.40 3.00
C GLU A 51 6.88 19.71 2.36
N PRO A 52 6.55 19.16 1.17
CA PRO A 52 5.23 19.36 0.59
C PRO A 52 4.12 18.79 1.47
N ILE A 53 4.37 17.68 2.17
CA ILE A 53 3.40 17.08 3.11
C ILE A 53 3.11 18.05 4.26
N ILE A 54 4.12 18.66 4.87
CA ILE A 54 3.96 19.62 5.96
C ILE A 54 3.12 20.82 5.49
N GLY A 55 3.42 21.35 4.30
CA GLY A 55 2.67 22.45 3.69
C GLY A 55 1.20 22.11 3.45
N LEU A 56 0.92 20.92 2.91
CA LEU A 56 -0.43 20.44 2.64
C LEU A 56 -1.22 20.14 3.92
N ILE A 57 -0.58 19.56 4.92
CA ILE A 57 -1.21 19.34 6.25
C ILE A 57 -1.60 20.68 6.86
N LYS A 58 -0.72 21.70 6.81
CA LYS A 58 -1.04 23.05 7.30
C LYS A 58 -2.25 23.62 6.55
N HIS A 59 -2.26 23.54 5.21
CA HIS A 59 -3.35 24.02 4.37
C HIS A 59 -4.69 23.35 4.74
N PHE A 60 -4.75 22.02 4.77
CA PHE A 60 -5.97 21.31 5.09
C PHE A 60 -6.39 21.44 6.56
N SER A 61 -5.43 21.60 7.48
CA SER A 61 -5.74 21.87 8.90
C SER A 61 -6.49 23.18 9.08
N GLU A 62 -6.05 24.26 8.43
CA GLU A 62 -6.76 25.55 8.48
C GLU A 62 -8.16 25.44 7.83
N LEU A 63 -8.27 24.70 6.73
CA LEU A 63 -9.54 24.48 6.06
C LEU A 63 -10.56 23.70 6.94
N LEU A 64 -10.07 22.72 7.70
CA LEU A 64 -10.90 21.87 8.57
C LEU A 64 -11.09 22.45 9.98
N LYS A 65 -10.44 23.56 10.31
CA LYS A 65 -10.57 24.21 11.60
C LYS A 65 -12.04 24.51 11.92
N ASN A 66 -12.46 24.17 13.13
CA ASN A 66 -13.85 24.30 13.61
C ASN A 66 -14.88 23.43 12.82
N SER A 67 -14.44 22.50 11.99
CA SER A 67 -15.33 21.50 11.41
C SER A 67 -15.62 20.41 12.42
N ASP A 68 -16.82 19.83 12.33
CA ASP A 68 -17.18 18.67 13.13
C ASP A 68 -16.37 17.44 12.68
N SER A 69 -15.62 16.84 13.61
CA SER A 69 -14.78 15.67 13.33
C SER A 69 -15.58 14.39 13.01
N GLU A 70 -16.88 14.39 13.24
CA GLU A 70 -17.76 13.25 12.96
C GLU A 70 -18.31 13.29 11.53
N ASN A 71 -18.31 14.46 10.88
CA ASN A 71 -18.78 14.66 9.50
C ASN A 71 -17.67 14.34 8.48
N ILE A 72 -17.19 13.10 8.48
CA ILE A 72 -15.98 12.68 7.72
C ILE A 72 -16.12 12.87 6.20
N ASN A 73 -17.30 12.53 5.63
CA ASN A 73 -17.54 12.73 4.20
C ASN A 73 -17.59 14.22 3.84
N GLN A 74 -18.17 15.07 4.70
CA GLN A 74 -18.17 16.52 4.49
C GLN A 74 -16.74 17.08 4.51
N ALA A 75 -15.92 16.61 5.44
CA ALA A 75 -14.51 17.00 5.51
C ALA A 75 -13.75 16.61 4.23
N TRP A 76 -13.98 15.41 3.72
CA TRP A 76 -13.41 14.97 2.44
C TRP A 76 -13.80 15.89 1.29
N GLU A 77 -15.11 16.14 1.12
CA GLU A 77 -15.60 16.99 0.03
C GLU A 77 -15.12 18.44 0.15
N LYS A 78 -14.99 18.95 1.39
CA LYS A 78 -14.45 20.28 1.64
C LYS A 78 -12.98 20.39 1.20
N MET A 79 -12.15 19.40 1.56
CA MET A 79 -10.75 19.35 1.13
C MET A 79 -10.64 19.19 -0.39
N TYR A 80 -11.36 18.24 -0.98
CA TYR A 80 -11.30 17.96 -2.41
C TYR A 80 -11.84 19.14 -3.24
N GLY A 81 -13.04 19.65 -2.91
CA GLY A 81 -13.67 20.73 -3.63
C GLY A 81 -12.88 22.05 -3.64
N SER A 82 -12.22 22.35 -2.50
CA SER A 82 -11.36 23.55 -2.39
C SER A 82 -10.04 23.42 -3.15
N SER A 83 -9.62 22.21 -3.50
CA SER A 83 -8.30 21.92 -4.09
C SER A 83 -8.36 21.29 -5.48
N VAL A 84 -9.52 20.93 -6.00
CA VAL A 84 -9.68 20.16 -7.25
C VAL A 84 -9.00 20.78 -8.47
N PHE A 85 -8.80 22.09 -8.49
CA PHE A 85 -8.11 22.78 -9.59
C PHE A 85 -6.65 22.30 -9.73
N TRP A 86 -5.97 22.08 -8.62
CA TRP A 86 -4.55 21.70 -8.56
C TRP A 86 -4.30 20.32 -7.95
N ASN A 87 -5.29 19.69 -7.31
CA ASN A 87 -5.16 18.45 -6.52
C ASN A 87 -6.17 17.40 -6.99
N ARG A 88 -6.06 16.98 -8.26
CA ARG A 88 -6.92 15.90 -8.80
C ARG A 88 -6.40 14.53 -8.44
N GLU A 89 -5.09 14.40 -8.37
CA GLU A 89 -4.34 13.17 -8.13
C GLU A 89 -3.04 13.50 -7.39
N GLY A 90 -2.34 12.47 -6.93
CA GLY A 90 -1.00 12.61 -6.36
C GLY A 90 -0.99 13.02 -4.89
N ILE A 91 0.04 13.77 -4.51
CA ILE A 91 0.44 13.99 -3.12
C ILE A 91 -0.64 14.65 -2.26
N GLY A 92 -1.38 15.60 -2.78
CA GLY A 92 -2.42 16.29 -2.01
C GLY A 92 -3.60 15.37 -1.70
N VAL A 93 -4.01 14.51 -2.65
CA VAL A 93 -5.03 13.47 -2.38
C VAL A 93 -4.52 12.48 -1.34
N GLY A 94 -3.22 12.10 -1.41
CA GLY A 94 -2.61 11.24 -0.40
C GLY A 94 -2.62 11.84 1.00
N VAL A 95 -2.43 13.16 1.13
CA VAL A 95 -2.57 13.86 2.43
C VAL A 95 -4.02 13.80 2.92
N MET A 96 -4.99 14.00 2.02
CA MET A 96 -6.42 13.87 2.36
C MET A 96 -6.76 12.44 2.81
N GLY A 97 -6.17 11.40 2.16
CA GLY A 97 -6.33 9.99 2.55
C GLY A 97 -5.86 9.73 3.97
N GLY A 98 -4.67 10.21 4.33
CA GLY A 98 -4.15 10.10 5.68
C GLY A 98 -5.00 10.82 6.73
N ILE A 99 -5.50 12.03 6.41
CA ILE A 99 -6.45 12.75 7.28
C ILE A 99 -7.77 11.99 7.43
N ASN A 100 -8.30 11.44 6.33
CA ASN A 100 -9.53 10.67 6.32
C ASN A 100 -9.43 9.43 7.23
N ILE A 101 -8.35 8.68 7.14
CA ILE A 101 -8.08 7.55 8.04
C ILE A 101 -8.01 7.99 9.49
N ALA A 102 -7.32 9.10 9.78
CA ALA A 102 -7.22 9.63 11.14
C ALA A 102 -8.58 10.06 11.72
N MET A 103 -9.49 10.60 10.90
CA MET A 103 -10.86 10.93 11.33
C MET A 103 -11.66 9.68 11.69
N TYR A 104 -11.60 8.63 10.88
CA TYR A 104 -12.26 7.36 11.21
C TYR A 104 -11.68 6.69 12.47
N ASP A 105 -10.36 6.75 12.66
CA ASP A 105 -9.72 6.22 13.87
C ASP A 105 -10.16 7.03 15.12
N LEU A 106 -10.19 8.36 15.02
CA LEU A 106 -10.69 9.24 16.08
C LEU A 106 -12.13 8.90 16.45
N LEU A 107 -13.03 8.84 15.47
CA LEU A 107 -14.44 8.55 15.69
C LEU A 107 -14.63 7.15 16.29
N GLY A 108 -13.92 6.13 15.79
CA GLY A 108 -13.96 4.78 16.34
C GLY A 108 -13.50 4.70 17.80
N LYS A 109 -12.47 5.45 18.18
CA LYS A 109 -12.00 5.56 19.57
C LYS A 109 -13.02 6.28 20.47
N LYS A 110 -13.59 7.39 19.99
CA LYS A 110 -14.66 8.12 20.71
C LYS A 110 -15.87 7.23 20.98
N MET A 111 -16.34 6.53 19.96
CA MET A 111 -17.51 5.64 20.05
C MET A 111 -17.18 4.27 20.67
N LYS A 112 -15.92 3.99 20.96
CA LYS A 112 -15.42 2.68 21.46
C LYS A 112 -15.80 1.51 20.55
N VAL A 113 -15.75 1.72 19.24
CA VAL A 113 -16.00 0.69 18.21
C VAL A 113 -14.84 0.57 17.24
N PRO A 114 -14.62 -0.61 16.63
CA PRO A 114 -13.64 -0.74 15.56
C PRO A 114 -14.08 -0.02 14.28
N VAL A 115 -13.13 0.48 13.49
CA VAL A 115 -13.39 1.24 12.25
C VAL A 115 -14.28 0.49 11.27
N TYR A 116 -14.15 -0.84 11.13
CA TYR A 116 -15.02 -1.60 10.21
C TYR A 116 -16.51 -1.44 10.51
N LYS A 117 -16.90 -1.18 11.77
CA LYS A 117 -18.32 -0.90 12.13
C LYS A 117 -18.79 0.45 11.57
N LEU A 118 -17.92 1.46 11.57
CA LEU A 118 -18.21 2.78 10.99
C LEU A 118 -18.30 2.73 9.46
N LEU A 119 -17.66 1.74 8.84
CA LEU A 119 -17.69 1.51 7.40
C LEU A 119 -18.89 0.66 6.95
N GLY A 120 -19.88 0.43 7.81
CA GLY A 120 -21.11 -0.31 7.51
C GLY A 120 -21.12 -1.77 7.95
N GLY A 121 -20.11 -2.19 8.71
CA GLY A 121 -19.99 -3.58 9.20
C GLY A 121 -19.26 -4.49 8.22
N ILE A 122 -19.01 -5.74 8.65
CA ILE A 122 -18.24 -6.70 7.87
C ILE A 122 -19.13 -7.42 6.83
N GLN A 123 -18.56 -7.68 5.65
CA GLN A 123 -19.11 -8.56 4.62
C GLN A 123 -18.54 -9.98 4.72
N LYS A 124 -17.39 -10.12 5.38
CA LYS A 124 -16.69 -11.40 5.56
C LYS A 124 -15.99 -11.44 6.93
N GLU A 125 -15.99 -12.61 7.59
CA GLU A 125 -15.40 -12.79 8.93
C GLU A 125 -13.85 -12.71 8.90
N GLN A 126 -13.24 -12.95 7.74
CA GLN A 126 -11.80 -12.94 7.54
C GLN A 126 -11.43 -12.43 6.16
N ILE A 127 -10.27 -11.84 6.03
CA ILE A 127 -9.70 -11.35 4.76
C ILE A 127 -8.37 -12.06 4.46
N ARG A 128 -8.15 -12.42 3.20
CA ARG A 128 -6.85 -12.92 2.75
C ARG A 128 -5.81 -11.83 2.85
N ILE A 129 -4.64 -12.20 3.35
CA ILE A 129 -3.53 -11.28 3.54
C ILE A 129 -2.25 -11.88 2.95
N TYR A 130 -1.48 -11.08 2.24
CA TYR A 130 -0.20 -11.52 1.70
C TYR A 130 0.98 -10.79 2.32
N ALA A 131 2.11 -11.50 2.47
CA ALA A 131 3.37 -10.90 2.93
C ALA A 131 4.06 -10.22 1.74
N SER A 132 4.23 -8.92 1.80
CA SER A 132 4.89 -8.12 0.78
C SER A 132 6.29 -7.74 1.21
N ASN A 133 7.29 -8.37 0.59
CA ASN A 133 8.70 -8.04 0.73
C ASN A 133 9.44 -8.44 -0.56
N GLY A 134 10.20 -9.52 -0.56
CA GLY A 134 10.82 -10.08 -1.75
C GLY A 134 11.86 -9.17 -2.43
N LEU A 135 12.44 -8.24 -1.68
CA LEU A 135 13.43 -7.26 -2.14
C LEU A 135 14.84 -7.90 -2.24
N PHE A 136 14.92 -9.11 -2.84
CA PHE A 136 16.14 -9.91 -2.90
C PHE A 136 16.43 -10.36 -4.33
N ASP A 137 17.68 -10.30 -4.75
CA ASP A 137 18.14 -10.73 -6.07
C ASP A 137 18.77 -12.13 -6.09
N ASN A 138 18.74 -12.83 -4.97
CA ASN A 138 19.21 -14.21 -4.86
C ASN A 138 18.16 -15.12 -4.21
N SER A 139 18.17 -16.39 -4.60
CA SER A 139 17.18 -17.37 -4.17
C SER A 139 17.27 -17.70 -2.68
N GLN A 140 18.46 -17.68 -2.09
CA GLN A 140 18.62 -18.05 -0.68
C GLN A 140 17.90 -17.04 0.22
N GLN A 141 18.19 -15.74 0.09
CA GLN A 141 17.54 -14.68 0.88
C GLN A 141 16.03 -14.64 0.63
N LEU A 142 15.60 -14.79 -0.64
CA LEU A 142 14.19 -14.86 -0.98
C LEU A 142 13.49 -16.01 -0.26
N LEU A 143 14.07 -17.21 -0.27
CA LEU A 143 13.48 -18.41 0.33
C LEU A 143 13.53 -18.38 1.87
N GLU A 144 14.51 -17.74 2.48
CA GLU A 144 14.60 -17.53 3.91
C GLU A 144 13.50 -16.57 4.40
N ASP A 145 13.32 -15.45 3.69
CA ASP A 145 12.27 -14.47 4.00
C ASP A 145 10.86 -15.04 3.78
N ALA A 146 10.64 -15.74 2.67
CA ALA A 146 9.39 -16.44 2.41
C ALA A 146 9.10 -17.54 3.46
N GLN A 147 10.12 -18.24 3.95
CA GLN A 147 9.98 -19.22 5.03
C GLN A 147 9.57 -18.54 6.35
N ARG A 148 10.12 -17.36 6.65
CA ARG A 148 9.71 -16.54 7.79
C ARG A 148 8.23 -16.17 7.69
N ALA A 149 7.77 -15.72 6.50
CA ALA A 149 6.37 -15.41 6.26
C ALA A 149 5.46 -16.65 6.43
N TYR A 150 5.86 -17.78 5.87
CA TYR A 150 5.11 -19.05 6.01
C TYR A 150 4.97 -19.46 7.48
N SER A 151 6.03 -19.35 8.27
CA SER A 151 6.06 -19.72 9.69
C SER A 151 5.13 -18.85 10.57
N ILE A 152 4.90 -17.59 10.16
CA ILE A 152 3.97 -16.67 10.84
C ILE A 152 2.51 -16.98 10.49
N GLY A 153 2.25 -17.69 9.38
CA GLY A 153 0.90 -18.07 8.97
C GLY A 153 0.48 -17.56 7.59
N PHE A 154 1.32 -16.79 6.90
CA PHE A 154 1.04 -16.37 5.52
C PHE A 154 0.98 -17.56 4.56
N ARG A 155 0.14 -17.47 3.54
CA ARG A 155 0.01 -18.46 2.46
C ARG A 155 0.09 -17.82 1.08
N VAL A 156 0.35 -16.53 1.02
CA VAL A 156 0.66 -15.78 -0.19
C VAL A 156 1.84 -14.86 0.10
N TYR A 157 2.82 -14.83 -0.79
CA TYR A 157 4.02 -14.02 -0.68
C TYR A 157 4.20 -13.20 -1.96
N LYS A 158 4.54 -11.92 -1.85
CA LYS A 158 4.87 -11.05 -2.98
C LYS A 158 6.38 -10.85 -3.05
N MET A 159 6.98 -11.22 -4.18
CA MET A 159 8.36 -10.89 -4.53
C MET A 159 8.40 -9.76 -5.55
N ARG A 160 9.44 -8.95 -5.49
CA ARG A 160 9.70 -7.88 -6.45
C ARG A 160 10.76 -8.27 -7.44
N VAL A 161 10.57 -7.89 -8.71
CA VAL A 161 11.55 -8.15 -9.77
C VAL A 161 12.62 -7.07 -9.77
N ILE A 162 13.85 -7.47 -9.45
CA ILE A 162 15.02 -6.58 -9.49
C ILE A 162 15.67 -6.68 -10.88
N ASP A 163 15.87 -7.91 -11.38
CA ASP A 163 16.42 -8.20 -12.69
C ASP A 163 15.46 -9.13 -13.47
N PRO A 164 14.86 -8.67 -14.57
CA PRO A 164 13.90 -9.48 -15.34
C PRO A 164 14.50 -10.77 -15.91
N ASN A 165 15.83 -10.87 -16.02
CA ASN A 165 16.48 -12.08 -16.49
C ASN A 165 16.57 -13.17 -15.42
N LYS A 166 16.51 -12.81 -14.14
CA LYS A 166 16.58 -13.72 -12.99
C LYS A 166 15.22 -14.18 -12.48
N VAL A 167 14.13 -13.48 -12.83
CA VAL A 167 12.82 -13.71 -12.23
C VAL A 167 12.36 -15.16 -12.34
N ILE A 168 12.50 -15.79 -13.50
CA ILE A 168 12.05 -17.18 -13.71
C ILE A 168 12.83 -18.16 -12.81
N SER A 169 14.12 -17.98 -12.64
CA SER A 169 14.91 -18.85 -11.76
C SER A 169 14.51 -18.68 -10.28
N LEU A 170 14.15 -17.46 -9.86
CA LEU A 170 13.67 -17.17 -8.51
C LEU A 170 12.29 -17.78 -8.28
N VAL A 171 11.36 -17.63 -9.25
CA VAL A 171 10.03 -18.22 -9.22
C VAL A 171 10.11 -19.75 -9.14
N ASN A 172 10.95 -20.37 -9.97
CA ASN A 172 11.18 -21.83 -9.96
C ASN A 172 11.74 -22.31 -8.61
N SER A 173 12.66 -21.55 -8.02
CA SER A 173 13.21 -21.87 -6.70
C SER A 173 12.14 -21.76 -5.61
N PHE A 174 11.28 -20.74 -5.67
CA PHE A 174 10.15 -20.57 -4.77
C PHE A 174 9.14 -21.70 -4.91
N ASN A 175 8.68 -21.98 -6.16
CA ASN A 175 7.68 -23.02 -6.43
C ASN A 175 8.19 -24.41 -6.02
N LYS A 176 9.48 -24.72 -6.25
CA LYS A 176 10.07 -25.97 -5.79
C LYS A 176 9.97 -26.16 -4.26
N LYS A 177 10.16 -25.09 -3.48
CA LYS A 177 10.14 -25.14 -1.99
C LYS A 177 8.74 -25.09 -1.42
N PHE A 178 7.87 -24.27 -2.01
CA PHE A 178 6.55 -23.94 -1.42
C PHE A 178 5.36 -24.49 -2.21
N LYS A 179 5.57 -25.33 -3.21
CA LYS A 179 4.48 -25.96 -4.00
C LYS A 179 3.38 -26.46 -3.07
N ASN A 180 2.12 -26.10 -3.35
CA ASN A 180 0.95 -26.45 -2.57
C ASN A 180 0.92 -25.93 -1.12
N LYS A 181 1.90 -25.13 -0.70
CA LYS A 181 1.99 -24.57 0.67
C LYS A 181 1.78 -23.07 0.69
N MET A 182 2.30 -22.35 -0.29
CA MET A 182 2.23 -20.90 -0.37
C MET A 182 2.24 -20.45 -1.83
N GLN A 183 1.35 -19.52 -2.19
CA GLN A 183 1.23 -18.93 -3.52
C GLN A 183 2.18 -17.75 -3.66
N LEU A 184 2.55 -17.42 -4.89
CA LEU A 184 3.45 -16.34 -5.23
C LEU A 184 2.75 -15.26 -6.04
N ILE A 185 2.98 -14.00 -5.68
CA ILE A 185 2.71 -12.80 -6.47
C ILE A 185 4.06 -12.30 -7.00
N VAL A 186 4.10 -11.87 -8.25
CA VAL A 186 5.29 -11.27 -8.87
C VAL A 186 5.00 -9.82 -9.19
N ASP A 187 5.76 -8.91 -8.58
CA ASP A 187 5.65 -7.48 -8.77
C ASP A 187 6.82 -6.99 -9.62
N ALA A 188 6.52 -6.49 -10.82
CA ALA A 188 7.51 -5.98 -11.76
C ALA A 188 8.02 -4.58 -11.40
N VAL A 189 7.33 -3.86 -10.51
CA VAL A 189 7.70 -2.52 -10.01
C VAL A 189 7.95 -1.52 -11.16
N GLN A 190 7.22 -1.62 -12.26
CA GLN A 190 7.38 -0.68 -13.38
C GLN A 190 6.41 0.49 -13.32
N GLY A 191 5.41 0.45 -12.42
CA GLY A 191 4.37 1.48 -12.30
C GLY A 191 4.93 2.88 -12.05
N SER A 192 5.97 2.98 -11.24
CA SER A 192 6.67 4.22 -10.88
C SER A 192 8.13 4.29 -11.38
N ALA A 193 8.56 3.38 -12.26
CA ALA A 193 9.94 3.33 -12.74
C ALA A 193 10.29 4.57 -13.59
N ALA A 194 11.41 5.24 -13.26
CA ALA A 194 11.92 6.37 -14.05
C ALA A 194 12.33 5.92 -15.48
N ASN A 195 12.94 4.74 -15.58
CA ASN A 195 13.33 4.11 -16.84
C ASN A 195 12.61 2.75 -16.97
N PRO A 196 11.33 2.73 -17.41
CA PRO A 196 10.57 1.50 -17.48
C PRO A 196 11.10 0.57 -18.57
N TRP A 197 10.85 -0.71 -18.39
CA TRP A 197 11.18 -1.70 -19.41
C TRP A 197 10.47 -1.43 -20.75
N ALA A 198 11.11 -1.80 -21.85
CA ALA A 198 10.43 -1.82 -23.14
C ALA A 198 9.24 -2.81 -23.06
N THR A 199 8.11 -2.45 -23.70
CA THR A 199 6.87 -3.24 -23.69
C THR A 199 7.08 -4.73 -24.01
N LYS A 200 7.98 -5.05 -24.97
CA LYS A 200 8.31 -6.43 -25.32
C LYS A 200 8.95 -7.23 -24.17
N VAL A 201 9.67 -6.55 -23.23
CA VAL A 201 10.30 -7.22 -22.08
C VAL A 201 9.20 -7.69 -21.12
N SER A 202 8.25 -6.83 -20.79
CA SER A 202 7.12 -7.14 -19.91
C SER A 202 6.22 -8.24 -20.51
N ILE A 203 5.92 -8.17 -21.81
CA ILE A 203 5.14 -9.21 -22.51
C ILE A 203 5.87 -10.56 -22.51
N ASN A 204 7.18 -10.57 -22.81
CA ASN A 204 7.97 -11.81 -22.78
C ASN A 204 8.07 -12.41 -21.38
N LEU A 205 8.16 -11.54 -20.34
CA LEU A 205 8.15 -11.97 -18.96
C LEU A 205 6.80 -12.62 -18.61
N ALA A 206 5.68 -11.98 -18.94
CA ALA A 206 4.34 -12.52 -18.70
C ALA A 206 4.14 -13.89 -19.34
N LYS A 207 4.53 -14.07 -20.61
CA LYS A 207 4.49 -15.38 -21.31
C LYS A 207 5.29 -16.48 -20.61
N LYS A 208 6.44 -16.12 -20.01
CA LYS A 208 7.25 -17.08 -19.26
C LYS A 208 6.59 -17.41 -17.92
N LEU A 209 6.07 -16.40 -17.22
CA LEU A 209 5.39 -16.55 -15.94
C LEU A 209 4.06 -17.30 -16.04
N GLU A 210 3.39 -17.27 -17.19
CA GLU A 210 2.14 -18.01 -17.43
C GLU A 210 2.30 -19.52 -17.25
N LYS A 211 3.52 -20.05 -17.41
CA LYS A 211 3.86 -21.46 -17.18
C LYS A 211 4.11 -21.78 -15.70
N GLU A 212 4.15 -20.76 -14.87
CA GLU A 212 4.39 -20.84 -13.43
C GLU A 212 3.09 -20.59 -12.66
N GLU A 213 2.97 -21.21 -11.49
CA GLU A 213 1.80 -21.01 -10.63
C GLU A 213 1.95 -19.70 -9.83
N ILE A 214 1.59 -18.54 -10.42
CA ILE A 214 1.53 -17.26 -9.74
C ILE A 214 0.10 -16.74 -9.65
N VAL A 215 -0.19 -15.90 -8.65
CA VAL A 215 -1.53 -15.34 -8.43
C VAL A 215 -1.83 -14.22 -9.44
N PHE A 216 -0.90 -13.29 -9.60
CA PHE A 216 -0.94 -12.20 -10.58
C PHE A 216 0.46 -11.62 -10.84
N LEU A 217 0.59 -10.91 -11.95
CA LEU A 217 1.72 -10.05 -12.28
C LEU A 217 1.33 -8.60 -12.02
N GLU A 218 2.04 -7.94 -11.09
CA GLU A 218 1.80 -6.57 -10.66
C GLU A 218 2.69 -5.59 -11.43
N GLU A 219 2.09 -4.47 -11.85
CA GLU A 219 2.73 -3.32 -12.48
C GLU A 219 3.82 -3.63 -13.52
N PRO A 220 3.49 -4.38 -14.59
CA PRO A 220 4.46 -4.65 -15.66
C PRO A 220 4.79 -3.44 -16.53
N PHE A 221 4.08 -2.32 -16.35
CA PHE A 221 4.25 -1.05 -17.08
C PHE A 221 4.05 0.13 -16.15
N ARG A 222 4.51 1.32 -16.61
CA ARG A 222 4.09 2.57 -15.99
C ARG A 222 2.56 2.70 -16.01
N VAL A 223 2.01 3.30 -14.98
CA VAL A 223 0.56 3.42 -14.81
C VAL A 223 -0.10 4.15 -15.98
N GLU A 224 0.57 5.11 -16.61
CA GLU A 224 0.03 5.86 -17.76
C GLU A 224 0.03 5.07 -19.07
N ASN A 225 0.71 3.91 -19.12
CA ASN A 225 0.83 3.11 -20.35
C ASN A 225 -0.35 2.14 -20.54
N LEU A 226 -1.58 2.68 -20.64
CA LEU A 226 -2.80 1.89 -20.85
C LEU A 226 -2.68 0.98 -22.08
N LYS A 227 -1.99 1.45 -23.13
CA LYS A 227 -1.75 0.63 -24.33
C LYS A 227 -0.94 -0.61 -24.02
N GLY A 228 0.12 -0.50 -23.21
CA GLY A 228 0.94 -1.63 -22.78
C GLY A 228 0.12 -2.66 -21.99
N TYR A 229 -0.70 -2.19 -21.04
CA TYR A 229 -1.62 -3.03 -20.28
C TYR A 229 -2.65 -3.74 -21.18
N LYS A 230 -3.22 -3.04 -22.17
CA LYS A 230 -4.14 -3.63 -23.14
C LYS A 230 -3.47 -4.66 -24.06
N ASP A 231 -2.24 -4.37 -24.45
CA ASP A 231 -1.49 -5.28 -25.34
C ASP A 231 -1.04 -6.56 -24.62
N ILE A 232 -0.59 -6.48 -23.35
CA ILE A 232 -0.13 -7.68 -22.63
C ILE A 232 -1.24 -8.72 -22.47
N LYS A 233 -2.48 -8.31 -22.25
CA LYS A 233 -3.66 -9.20 -22.12
C LYS A 233 -3.96 -10.01 -23.38
N LYS A 234 -3.44 -9.61 -24.53
CA LYS A 234 -3.54 -10.40 -25.79
C LYS A 234 -2.56 -11.57 -25.84
N PHE A 235 -1.56 -11.57 -24.99
CA PHE A 235 -0.43 -12.51 -25.04
C PHE A 235 -0.30 -13.41 -23.82
N THR A 236 -1.12 -13.22 -22.80
CA THR A 236 -1.11 -14.03 -21.59
C THR A 236 -2.50 -14.08 -20.95
N THR A 237 -2.78 -15.20 -20.27
CA THR A 237 -3.97 -15.40 -19.42
C THR A 237 -3.70 -15.09 -17.96
N LEU A 238 -2.47 -14.67 -17.60
CA LEU A 238 -2.16 -14.23 -16.26
C LEU A 238 -2.99 -13.03 -15.87
N ASN A 239 -3.48 -13.02 -14.63
CA ASN A 239 -4.07 -11.82 -14.07
C ASN A 239 -3.04 -10.70 -14.00
N ILE A 240 -3.38 -9.54 -14.54
CA ILE A 240 -2.57 -8.33 -14.48
C ILE A 240 -3.18 -7.41 -13.43
N ALA A 241 -2.35 -7.04 -12.45
CA ALA A 241 -2.73 -6.14 -11.37
C ALA A 241 -1.92 -4.84 -11.42
N GLY A 242 -2.40 -3.77 -10.77
CA GLY A 242 -1.63 -2.55 -10.65
C GLY A 242 -2.47 -1.32 -10.32
N ALA A 243 -1.84 -0.15 -10.55
CA ALA A 243 -2.39 1.17 -10.31
C ALA A 243 -2.43 1.56 -8.81
N GLU A 244 -1.45 1.12 -8.01
CA GLU A 244 -1.31 1.50 -6.60
C GLU A 244 -1.14 3.01 -6.40
N SER A 245 -0.57 3.70 -7.37
CA SER A 245 -0.36 5.15 -7.35
C SER A 245 -1.59 5.97 -7.80
N ILE A 246 -2.68 5.31 -8.23
CA ILE A 246 -3.91 5.97 -8.67
C ILE A 246 -4.84 6.15 -7.46
N PRO A 247 -5.14 7.41 -7.04
CA PRO A 247 -5.76 7.64 -5.74
C PRO A 247 -7.28 7.80 -5.77
N THR A 248 -7.92 7.97 -6.94
CA THR A 248 -9.35 8.33 -7.04
C THR A 248 -10.13 7.44 -7.97
N ALA A 249 -11.42 7.25 -7.71
CA ALA A 249 -12.33 6.51 -8.58
C ALA A 249 -12.42 7.16 -9.98
N ARG A 250 -12.30 8.49 -10.06
CA ARG A 250 -12.29 9.20 -11.34
C ARG A 250 -11.11 8.83 -12.21
N ALA A 251 -9.94 8.67 -11.61
CA ALA A 251 -8.73 8.25 -12.32
C ALA A 251 -8.81 6.76 -12.71
N PHE A 252 -9.36 5.90 -11.85
CA PHE A 252 -9.58 4.48 -12.16
C PHE A 252 -10.60 4.23 -13.28
N LYS A 253 -11.49 5.17 -13.55
CA LYS A 253 -12.52 5.03 -14.60
C LYS A 253 -11.93 4.56 -15.93
N ASN A 254 -10.85 5.20 -16.40
CA ASN A 254 -10.25 4.85 -17.68
C ASN A 254 -9.68 3.42 -17.70
N TYR A 255 -9.12 2.93 -16.58
CA TYR A 255 -8.60 1.57 -16.48
C TYR A 255 -9.70 0.51 -16.58
N LEU A 256 -10.88 0.83 -16.05
CA LEU A 256 -12.06 -0.04 -16.08
C LEU A 256 -12.76 -0.03 -17.43
N GLU A 257 -12.96 1.14 -18.03
CA GLU A 257 -13.59 1.29 -19.35
C GLU A 257 -12.75 0.64 -20.46
N GLU A 258 -11.42 0.74 -20.38
CA GLU A 258 -10.50 0.11 -21.32
C GLU A 258 -10.19 -1.36 -20.97
N ASP A 259 -10.72 -1.89 -19.87
CA ASP A 259 -10.51 -3.27 -19.36
C ASP A 259 -9.03 -3.68 -19.32
N VAL A 260 -8.16 -2.81 -18.84
CA VAL A 260 -6.71 -3.03 -18.89
C VAL A 260 -6.15 -3.77 -17.69
N LEU A 261 -6.86 -3.82 -16.55
CA LEU A 261 -6.47 -4.55 -15.34
C LEU A 261 -7.49 -5.66 -15.04
N ASP A 262 -6.98 -6.79 -14.56
CA ASP A 262 -7.81 -7.88 -14.03
C ASP A 262 -8.05 -7.71 -12.53
N ILE A 263 -7.10 -7.10 -11.83
CA ILE A 263 -7.17 -6.81 -10.40
C ILE A 263 -6.76 -5.35 -10.17
N LEU A 264 -7.62 -4.56 -9.53
CA LEU A 264 -7.27 -3.18 -9.18
C LEU A 264 -6.51 -3.15 -7.87
N GLN A 265 -5.47 -2.29 -7.80
CA GLN A 265 -4.71 -2.07 -6.57
C GLN A 265 -4.69 -0.57 -6.29
N PHE A 266 -5.49 -0.11 -5.35
CA PHE A 266 -5.36 1.26 -4.83
C PHE A 266 -4.66 1.22 -3.48
N ASP A 267 -3.90 2.27 -3.16
CA ASP A 267 -3.27 2.41 -1.85
C ASP A 267 -4.25 3.00 -0.84
N ILE A 268 -4.48 2.28 0.27
CA ILE A 268 -5.46 2.67 1.29
C ILE A 268 -5.07 3.97 2.01
N ALA A 269 -3.77 4.20 2.23
CA ALA A 269 -3.29 5.40 2.90
C ALA A 269 -3.36 6.63 1.99
N THR A 270 -3.30 6.43 0.67
CA THR A 270 -3.46 7.49 -0.32
C THR A 270 -4.92 7.83 -0.59
N SER A 271 -5.78 6.83 -0.79
CA SER A 271 -7.21 7.04 -1.11
C SER A 271 -8.08 7.26 0.13
N GLY A 272 -7.64 6.82 1.30
CA GLY A 272 -8.47 6.78 2.49
C GLY A 272 -9.67 5.83 2.34
N PHE A 273 -10.54 5.81 3.33
CA PHE A 273 -11.74 4.98 3.29
C PHE A 273 -12.83 5.55 2.36
N THR A 274 -12.96 6.87 2.31
CA THR A 274 -14.01 7.52 1.53
C THR A 274 -13.82 7.29 0.03
N GLU A 275 -12.63 7.54 -0.49
CA GLU A 275 -12.39 7.34 -1.94
C GLU A 275 -12.14 5.86 -2.26
N GLY A 276 -11.50 5.11 -1.36
CA GLY A 276 -11.34 3.67 -1.50
C GLY A 276 -12.68 2.94 -1.67
N ARG A 277 -13.74 3.38 -0.97
CA ARG A 277 -15.09 2.84 -1.16
C ARG A 277 -15.61 3.11 -2.58
N ARG A 278 -15.47 4.32 -3.09
CA ARG A 278 -15.87 4.70 -4.45
C ARG A 278 -15.14 3.88 -5.52
N ILE A 279 -13.83 3.65 -5.31
CA ILE A 279 -13.02 2.81 -6.20
C ILE A 279 -13.55 1.38 -6.21
N CYS A 280 -13.82 0.80 -5.04
CA CYS A 280 -14.32 -0.57 -4.93
C CYS A 280 -15.74 -0.72 -5.49
N ASP A 281 -16.64 0.25 -5.27
CA ASP A 281 -17.99 0.22 -5.81
C ASP A 281 -17.96 0.31 -7.36
N LEU A 282 -17.09 1.14 -7.92
CA LEU A 282 -16.86 1.21 -9.35
C LEU A 282 -16.28 -0.10 -9.91
N ALA A 283 -15.27 -0.67 -9.25
CA ALA A 283 -14.69 -1.97 -9.61
C ALA A 283 -15.73 -3.11 -9.53
N TYR A 284 -16.63 -3.07 -8.54
CA TYR A 284 -17.70 -4.05 -8.35
C TYR A 284 -18.67 -4.07 -9.54
N ILE A 285 -19.08 -2.88 -10.03
CA ILE A 285 -19.96 -2.76 -11.21
C ILE A 285 -19.28 -3.35 -12.45
N HIS A 286 -17.96 -3.23 -12.57
CA HIS A 286 -17.18 -3.81 -13.66
C HIS A 286 -16.74 -5.28 -13.42
N ASN A 287 -17.25 -5.95 -12.37
CA ASN A 287 -16.89 -7.31 -11.98
C ASN A 287 -15.39 -7.50 -11.75
N LYS A 288 -14.71 -6.48 -11.22
CA LYS A 288 -13.27 -6.53 -10.95
C LYS A 288 -12.99 -6.75 -9.46
N PRO A 289 -12.15 -7.73 -9.11
CA PRO A 289 -11.61 -7.85 -7.77
C PRO A 289 -10.60 -6.75 -7.46
N VAL A 290 -10.44 -6.48 -6.18
CA VAL A 290 -9.47 -5.51 -5.66
C VAL A 290 -8.48 -6.20 -4.73
N ALA A 291 -7.19 -5.87 -4.86
CA ALA A 291 -6.14 -6.19 -3.90
C ALA A 291 -5.62 -4.88 -3.31
N ILE A 292 -5.93 -4.62 -2.04
CA ILE A 292 -5.58 -3.36 -1.40
C ILE A 292 -4.06 -3.27 -1.22
N HIS A 293 -3.44 -2.23 -1.78
CA HIS A 293 -2.07 -1.86 -1.47
C HIS A 293 -2.03 -1.18 -0.09
N SER A 294 -1.14 -1.65 0.78
CA SER A 294 -0.91 -1.11 2.13
C SER A 294 0.54 -1.31 2.58
N TRP A 295 1.47 -0.99 1.67
CA TRP A 295 2.90 -1.07 1.94
C TRP A 295 3.35 0.13 2.78
N GLY A 296 3.12 0.04 4.08
CA GLY A 296 3.36 1.09 5.06
C GLY A 296 3.50 0.52 6.46
N SER A 297 3.17 1.34 7.45
CA SER A 297 3.23 0.95 8.86
C SER A 297 1.98 0.18 9.31
N ALA A 298 1.97 -0.12 10.61
CA ALA A 298 0.80 -0.69 11.29
C ALA A 298 -0.50 0.08 11.02
N ILE A 299 -0.43 1.39 10.79
CA ILE A 299 -1.60 2.24 10.50
C ILE A 299 -2.20 1.86 9.14
N SER A 300 -1.38 1.84 8.09
CA SER A 300 -1.81 1.45 6.74
C SER A 300 -2.29 -0.01 6.69
N ILE A 301 -1.55 -0.92 7.32
CA ILE A 301 -1.91 -2.34 7.40
C ILE A 301 -3.28 -2.51 8.06
N MET A 302 -3.52 -1.88 9.21
CA MET A 302 -4.80 -1.98 9.92
C MET A 302 -5.93 -1.31 9.14
N ALA A 303 -5.67 -0.19 8.48
CA ALA A 303 -6.64 0.44 7.59
C ALA A 303 -7.07 -0.53 6.46
N GLY A 304 -6.12 -1.18 5.80
CA GLY A 304 -6.38 -2.19 4.77
C GLY A 304 -7.21 -3.36 5.28
N ILE A 305 -6.92 -3.87 6.48
CA ILE A 305 -7.66 -4.97 7.11
C ILE A 305 -9.10 -4.55 7.43
N HIS A 306 -9.29 -3.42 8.14
CA HIS A 306 -10.63 -2.93 8.48
C HIS A 306 -11.48 -2.72 7.23
N PHE A 307 -10.91 -2.08 6.22
CA PHE A 307 -11.61 -1.80 4.97
C PHE A 307 -11.92 -3.08 4.18
N GLY A 308 -10.93 -3.95 3.99
CA GLY A 308 -11.07 -5.18 3.22
C GLY A 308 -12.15 -6.14 3.75
N LEU A 309 -12.42 -6.11 5.06
CA LEU A 309 -13.51 -6.88 5.68
C LEU A 309 -14.90 -6.34 5.33
N THR A 310 -15.02 -5.06 4.94
CA THR A 310 -16.31 -4.38 4.71
C THR A 310 -16.74 -4.31 3.25
N VAL A 311 -15.90 -4.78 2.32
CA VAL A 311 -16.14 -4.65 0.88
C VAL A 311 -16.15 -6.03 0.21
N PRO A 312 -17.20 -6.39 -0.56
CA PRO A 312 -17.37 -7.74 -1.08
C PRO A 312 -16.31 -8.15 -2.11
N ASN A 313 -15.89 -7.25 -2.99
CA ASN A 313 -14.95 -7.53 -4.07
C ASN A 313 -13.46 -7.31 -3.71
N VAL A 314 -13.12 -7.02 -2.45
CA VAL A 314 -11.73 -7.03 -1.99
C VAL A 314 -11.29 -8.48 -1.79
N ALA A 315 -10.36 -8.94 -2.63
CA ALA A 315 -9.83 -10.31 -2.59
C ALA A 315 -8.65 -10.45 -1.62
N PHE A 316 -7.81 -9.42 -1.52
CA PHE A 316 -6.60 -9.42 -0.71
C PHE A 316 -6.37 -8.06 -0.04
N THR A 317 -5.68 -8.09 1.10
CA THR A 317 -4.99 -6.92 1.67
C THR A 317 -3.51 -7.22 1.82
N GLU A 318 -2.69 -6.21 1.60
CA GLU A 318 -1.24 -6.30 1.71
C GLU A 318 -0.77 -6.18 3.15
N TYR A 319 0.31 -6.85 3.48
CA TYR A 319 1.08 -6.66 4.70
C TYR A 319 2.52 -6.33 4.35
N CYS A 320 2.97 -5.11 4.62
CA CYS A 320 4.39 -4.75 4.50
C CYS A 320 5.22 -5.62 5.45
N PHE A 321 5.93 -6.59 4.88
CA PHE A 321 6.61 -7.64 5.64
C PHE A 321 8.08 -7.29 5.97
N MET A 322 8.50 -6.07 5.70
CA MET A 322 9.79 -5.56 6.12
C MET A 322 9.86 -5.50 7.65
N ASP A 323 10.91 -6.09 8.21
CA ASP A 323 11.06 -6.13 9.68
C ASP A 323 11.65 -4.82 10.20
N HIS A 324 10.80 -3.98 10.74
CA HIS A 324 11.21 -2.74 11.41
C HIS A 324 10.45 -2.53 12.72
N PRO A 325 11.14 -1.99 13.76
CA PRO A 325 10.59 -1.90 15.11
C PRO A 325 9.44 -0.90 15.26
N ILE A 326 9.28 0.07 14.33
CA ILE A 326 8.22 1.08 14.39
C ILE A 326 6.84 0.41 14.44
N ASN A 327 6.61 -0.66 13.65
CA ASN A 327 5.34 -1.37 13.63
C ASN A 327 4.97 -1.96 15.00
N LYS A 328 5.93 -2.52 15.74
CA LYS A 328 5.71 -3.09 17.07
C LYS A 328 5.26 -2.04 18.09
N GLU A 329 5.67 -0.79 17.90
CA GLU A 329 5.28 0.33 18.77
C GLU A 329 3.92 0.90 18.39
N LEU A 330 3.57 0.88 17.11
CA LEU A 330 2.31 1.42 16.60
C LEU A 330 1.14 0.45 16.79
N PHE A 331 1.32 -0.86 16.68
CA PHE A 331 0.25 -1.82 16.98
C PHE A 331 -0.14 -1.77 18.46
N GLU A 332 -1.43 -1.64 18.74
CA GLU A 332 -1.96 -1.70 20.11
C GLU A 332 -1.66 -3.06 20.76
N ASN A 333 -1.91 -4.15 20.05
CA ASN A 333 -1.67 -5.53 20.48
C ASN A 333 -0.33 -6.11 20.00
N LYS A 334 0.64 -5.24 19.65
CA LYS A 334 1.99 -5.58 19.17
C LYS A 334 2.06 -6.39 17.86
N LYS A 335 1.00 -7.05 17.43
CA LYS A 335 0.90 -7.82 16.17
C LYS A 335 -0.56 -8.12 15.81
N ILE A 336 -0.78 -8.45 14.55
CA ILE A 336 -2.04 -9.06 14.08
C ILE A 336 -1.92 -10.60 14.11
N ASN A 337 -3.07 -11.27 14.24
CA ASN A 337 -3.12 -12.74 14.14
C ASN A 337 -3.33 -13.14 12.68
N ILE A 338 -2.42 -13.95 12.16
CA ILE A 338 -2.49 -14.49 10.79
C ILE A 338 -2.54 -16.02 10.90
N SER A 339 -3.58 -16.60 10.37
CA SER A 339 -3.75 -18.04 10.34
C SER A 339 -4.15 -18.50 8.95
N ASN A 340 -3.39 -19.44 8.41
CA ASN A 340 -3.62 -20.04 7.09
C ASN A 340 -3.85 -19.02 5.95
N GLY A 341 -3.10 -17.90 5.97
CA GLY A 341 -3.17 -16.83 4.97
C GLY A 341 -4.32 -15.85 5.15
N TYR A 342 -5.01 -15.88 6.29
CA TYR A 342 -6.12 -14.99 6.63
C TYR A 342 -5.88 -14.26 7.94
N THR A 343 -6.48 -13.10 8.07
CA THR A 343 -6.67 -12.40 9.34
C THR A 343 -8.16 -12.12 9.56
N THR A 344 -8.57 -12.12 10.83
CA THR A 344 -9.97 -11.93 11.23
C THR A 344 -10.24 -10.49 11.63
N LYS A 345 -11.50 -10.14 11.85
CA LYS A 345 -11.92 -8.83 12.35
C LYS A 345 -11.18 -8.46 13.64
N PRO A 346 -10.55 -7.26 13.68
CA PRO A 346 -9.87 -6.78 14.87
C PRO A 346 -10.85 -6.51 16.02
N ASN A 347 -10.47 -6.90 17.24
CA ASN A 347 -11.17 -6.51 18.45
C ASN A 347 -10.43 -5.33 19.10
N CYS A 348 -10.82 -4.11 18.73
CA CYS A 348 -10.15 -2.88 19.15
C CYS A 348 -11.12 -1.70 19.09
N HIS A 349 -10.69 -0.54 19.60
CA HIS A 349 -11.34 0.75 19.34
C HIS A 349 -10.57 1.49 18.25
N GLY A 350 -11.28 2.11 17.31
CA GLY A 350 -10.65 2.72 16.14
C GLY A 350 -9.97 1.67 15.25
N LEU A 351 -8.75 1.95 14.82
CA LEU A 351 -7.90 1.06 14.01
C LEU A 351 -7.15 0.00 14.84
N GLY A 352 -7.08 0.11 16.17
CA GLY A 352 -6.22 -0.73 16.99
C GLY A 352 -4.74 -0.34 16.90
N VAL A 353 -4.48 0.94 16.69
CA VAL A 353 -3.15 1.54 16.68
C VAL A 353 -3.02 2.63 17.74
N LYS A 354 -1.80 2.81 18.24
CA LYS A 354 -1.47 3.79 19.26
C LYS A 354 -0.26 4.61 18.86
N PHE A 355 -0.15 5.80 19.41
CA PHE A 355 0.99 6.68 19.21
C PHE A 355 1.35 7.36 20.53
N ASN A 356 2.65 7.33 20.83
CA ASN A 356 3.23 8.10 21.91
C ASN A 356 4.24 9.07 21.28
N ASP A 357 4.18 10.34 21.64
CA ASP A 357 5.04 11.39 21.09
C ASP A 357 6.56 11.12 21.33
N MET A 358 6.88 10.27 22.32
CA MET A 358 8.26 9.77 22.53
C MET A 358 8.77 8.93 21.36
N LEU A 359 7.89 8.41 20.47
CA LEU A 359 8.33 7.65 19.28
C LEU A 359 9.16 8.51 18.33
N SER A 360 8.88 9.80 18.21
CA SER A 360 9.70 10.73 17.42
C SER A 360 11.12 10.89 17.97
N LYS A 361 11.31 10.72 19.29
CA LYS A 361 12.64 10.69 19.91
C LYS A 361 13.33 9.33 19.73
N LYS A 362 12.55 8.23 19.76
CA LYS A 362 13.06 6.87 19.57
C LYS A 362 13.44 6.58 18.13
N PHE A 363 12.69 7.14 17.19
CA PHE A 363 12.87 6.99 15.74
C PHE A 363 12.98 8.35 15.07
N PRO A 364 14.07 9.11 15.37
CA PRO A 364 14.18 10.47 14.89
C PRO A 364 14.34 10.50 13.37
N TYR A 365 13.48 11.27 12.71
CA TYR A 365 13.61 11.56 11.32
C TYR A 365 14.81 12.46 11.08
N LYS A 366 15.67 12.07 10.16
CA LYS A 366 16.80 12.88 9.72
C LYS A 366 16.40 13.59 8.44
N GLU A 367 16.19 14.89 8.57
CA GLU A 367 15.90 15.74 7.43
C GLU A 367 16.96 15.57 6.33
N LYS A 368 16.56 14.97 5.22
CA LYS A 368 17.38 14.71 4.05
C LYS A 368 16.55 15.01 2.82
N ILE A 369 17.17 15.52 1.78
CA ILE A 369 16.57 15.57 0.43
C ILE A 369 16.33 14.14 -0.12
N ASN A 370 16.87 13.12 0.55
CA ASN A 370 16.80 11.73 0.14
C ASN A 370 15.62 11.02 0.77
N THR A 371 14.85 10.48 -0.07
CA THR A 371 13.73 9.58 0.12
C THR A 371 14.15 8.23 0.70
N MET A 372 13.19 7.43 1.13
CA MET A 372 13.37 6.04 1.53
C MET A 372 14.09 5.20 0.47
N ILE A 373 14.01 5.62 -0.76
CA ILE A 373 14.56 4.97 -1.94
C ILE A 373 15.68 5.84 -2.50
N SER A 374 16.92 5.42 -2.32
CA SER A 374 18.01 6.01 -3.08
C SER A 374 17.88 5.52 -4.52
N THR A 375 17.40 6.38 -5.40
CA THR A 375 17.63 6.18 -6.84
C THR A 375 19.14 6.20 -7.01
N SER A 376 19.75 5.02 -7.20
CA SER A 376 21.15 4.97 -7.68
C SER A 376 21.20 5.88 -8.89
N ASN A 377 22.11 6.84 -8.86
CA ASN A 377 22.36 7.81 -9.91
C ASN A 377 21.90 7.28 -11.27
N SER A 378 20.67 7.55 -11.62
CA SER A 378 20.34 7.54 -13.02
C SER A 378 21.26 8.60 -13.61
N ASP A 379 22.12 8.23 -14.55
CA ASP A 379 22.89 9.13 -15.37
C ASP A 379 21.95 9.99 -16.23
N ILE A 380 20.98 10.65 -15.61
CA ILE A 380 20.27 11.77 -16.21
C ILE A 380 21.24 12.96 -16.15
N LYS A 381 22.25 12.90 -16.96
CA LYS A 381 22.96 14.10 -17.40
C LYS A 381 21.94 14.84 -18.26
N LEU A 382 21.23 15.78 -17.64
CA LEU A 382 20.61 16.86 -18.40
C LEU A 382 21.74 17.55 -19.12
N LYS A 383 21.90 17.26 -20.42
CA LYS A 383 22.73 18.06 -21.33
C LYS A 383 21.94 19.27 -21.76
#